data_85b489aeafe5d681efb83d40e4cc6a09
#
_entry.id   85b489aeafe5d681efb83d40e4cc6a09
#
_cell.length_a   1.000
_cell.length_b   1.000
_cell.length_c   1.000
_cell.angle_alpha   90.00
_cell.angle_beta   90.00
_cell.angle_gamma   90.00
#
_symmetry.space_group_name_H-M   'P 1'
#
loop_
_entity.id
_entity.type
_entity.pdbx_description
1 polymer ?
#
loop_
_entity_poly.entity_id
_entity_poly.type
_entity_poly.pdbx_seq_one_letter_code
_entity_poly.pdbx_strand_id
1 'polypeptide(L)'
;MKQKIANVISGLFMIILFVFVIAIGVVIYLTINTGTTDVSYEFVGEKYVTQSDENENKVKYENNENLLEKFKAAIFNENQETQIYNYSEQESESNFFYKQLNEYEKKIYNGLQENKDNLMSGTYVINYGNAFSDVLSKENGGDVLGDYYQSAVEAFTHDNVDMFFLDVNKLYLNIETTKKITKTTYKVYISPKAGETYFASGFVSEDQVRKAMNQIEQEREKIVASLSGNKYKDIVNIHDYLVDTIEYDDTYNGIGIYSIYGAFINKSAVCEGYAKTFKYILNSIGVECELVQGQATNSSGKTESHAWNVVLLDDKWYYTDVTWDDPIVIGNGTLTIRNKHKYLLKGSDSFRSDHTDEKQFTENGKVFNYPEISKYDYK
;
A
#
# COMPACT_ATOMS: atom_id res chain seq x y z
N MET A 1 -20.28 -5.84 28.88
CA MET A 1 -20.46 -7.24 28.44
C MET A 1 -20.55 -7.35 26.92
N LYS A 2 -21.36 -6.51 26.24
CA LYS A 2 -21.48 -6.51 24.75
C LYS A 2 -20.15 -6.20 24.01
N GLN A 3 -19.35 -5.29 24.53
CA GLN A 3 -18.06 -4.90 23.91
C GLN A 3 -16.98 -5.98 24.05
N LYS A 4 -16.97 -6.75 25.16
CA LYS A 4 -16.08 -7.91 25.29
C LYS A 4 -16.47 -9.07 24.35
N ILE A 5 -17.77 -9.22 24.08
CA ILE A 5 -18.27 -10.22 23.15
C ILE A 5 -17.95 -9.81 21.70
N ALA A 6 -18.06 -8.53 21.35
CA ALA A 6 -17.67 -8.00 20.04
C ALA A 6 -16.16 -8.19 19.77
N ASN A 7 -15.31 -7.90 20.75
CA ASN A 7 -13.86 -8.10 20.63
C ASN A 7 -13.46 -9.58 20.55
N VAL A 8 -14.19 -10.47 21.22
CA VAL A 8 -13.97 -11.92 21.12
C VAL A 8 -14.48 -12.47 19.79
N ILE A 9 -15.60 -11.94 19.28
CA ILE A 9 -16.13 -12.31 17.95
C ILE A 9 -15.21 -11.76 16.84
N SER A 10 -14.72 -10.54 16.98
CA SER A 10 -13.71 -9.95 16.08
C SER A 10 -12.41 -10.76 16.10
N GLY A 11 -11.89 -11.12 17.28
CA GLY A 11 -10.72 -11.98 17.41
C GLY A 11 -10.92 -13.38 16.86
N LEU A 12 -12.11 -13.99 17.05
CA LEU A 12 -12.44 -15.29 16.45
C LEU A 12 -12.63 -15.20 14.94
N PHE A 13 -13.16 -14.10 14.44
CA PHE A 13 -13.32 -13.84 13.01
C PHE A 13 -11.97 -13.63 12.33
N MET A 14 -11.04 -12.96 12.99
CA MET A 14 -9.66 -12.77 12.54
C MET A 14 -8.88 -14.09 12.54
N ILE A 15 -9.05 -14.92 13.54
CA ILE A 15 -8.44 -16.28 13.59
C ILE A 15 -9.02 -17.19 12.50
N ILE A 16 -10.30 -17.11 12.21
CA ILE A 16 -10.97 -17.91 11.17
C ILE A 16 -10.54 -17.44 9.76
N LEU A 17 -10.23 -16.15 9.58
CA LEU A 17 -9.74 -15.63 8.29
C LEU A 17 -8.29 -15.98 8.02
N PHE A 18 -7.48 -16.16 9.05
CA PHE A 18 -6.09 -16.60 8.93
C PHE A 18 -5.96 -18.08 8.50
N VAL A 19 -7.01 -18.87 8.72
CA VAL A 19 -7.04 -20.31 8.36
C VAL A 19 -7.42 -20.53 6.89
N PHE A 20 -7.72 -19.47 6.13
CA PHE A 20 -7.90 -19.63 4.69
C PHE A 20 -6.63 -19.36 3.88
N VAL A 21 -5.57 -20.03 4.27
CA VAL A 21 -4.80 -20.73 3.26
C VAL A 21 -5.78 -21.67 2.57
N ILE A 22 -6.36 -21.22 1.49
CA ILE A 22 -7.00 -22.19 0.60
C ILE A 22 -5.83 -22.94 0.00
N ALA A 23 -5.43 -23.98 0.72
CA ALA A 23 -4.78 -25.08 0.07
C ALA A 23 -5.77 -25.61 -0.96
N ILE A 24 -5.80 -24.98 -2.14
CA ILE A 24 -6.23 -25.71 -3.30
C ILE A 24 -5.09 -26.68 -3.57
N GLY A 25 -5.00 -27.68 -2.68
CA GLY A 25 -4.14 -28.82 -2.87
C GLY A 25 -4.69 -29.58 -4.07
N VAL A 26 -4.29 -29.17 -5.25
CA VAL A 26 -4.50 -30.00 -6.40
C VAL A 26 -3.29 -30.88 -6.50
N VAL A 27 -3.50 -32.11 -6.03
CA VAL A 27 -2.54 -33.16 -6.21
C VAL A 27 -2.61 -33.56 -7.69
N ILE A 28 -1.67 -33.08 -8.47
CA ILE A 28 -1.47 -33.55 -9.85
C ILE A 28 -0.51 -34.72 -9.74
N TYR A 29 -1.04 -35.95 -9.87
CA TYR A 29 -0.21 -37.16 -10.04
C TYR A 29 0.36 -37.17 -11.45
N LEU A 30 1.58 -36.68 -11.60
CA LEU A 30 2.35 -36.91 -12.84
C LEU A 30 3.12 -38.21 -12.68
N THR A 31 2.58 -39.30 -13.26
CA THR A 31 3.30 -40.58 -13.41
C THR A 31 4.36 -40.38 -14.51
N ILE A 32 5.52 -39.88 -14.14
CA ILE A 32 6.70 -40.00 -15.00
C ILE A 32 7.48 -41.20 -14.50
N ASN A 33 7.79 -42.12 -15.36
CA ASN A 33 8.44 -43.43 -15.30
C ASN A 33 9.31 -43.85 -14.11
N THR A 34 9.42 -43.14 -13.02
CA THR A 34 10.20 -43.49 -11.81
C THR A 34 9.73 -42.79 -10.51
N GLY A 35 8.46 -42.43 -10.34
CA GLY A 35 7.98 -41.91 -9.06
C GLY A 35 6.85 -40.91 -9.22
N THR A 36 5.94 -40.90 -8.25
CA THR A 36 4.89 -39.89 -8.11
C THR A 36 5.50 -38.57 -7.71
N THR A 37 5.16 -37.48 -8.42
CA THR A 37 5.52 -36.10 -8.07
C THR A 37 4.25 -35.40 -7.61
N ASP A 38 4.22 -34.99 -6.34
CA ASP A 38 3.12 -34.19 -5.81
C ASP A 38 3.45 -32.70 -5.97
N VAL A 39 2.58 -31.93 -6.62
CA VAL A 39 2.68 -30.48 -6.75
C VAL A 39 1.52 -29.88 -5.99
N SER A 40 1.80 -29.07 -5.00
CA SER A 40 0.81 -28.30 -4.26
C SER A 40 1.04 -26.80 -4.45
N TYR A 41 -0.05 -26.05 -4.56
CA TYR A 41 -0.04 -24.59 -4.63
C TYR A 41 -0.70 -24.05 -3.36
N GLU A 42 -0.03 -23.15 -2.69
CA GLU A 42 -0.53 -22.46 -1.51
C GLU A 42 -0.65 -20.96 -1.83
N PHE A 43 -1.85 -20.42 -1.63
CA PHE A 43 -2.09 -18.99 -1.69
C PHE A 43 -1.94 -18.42 -0.28
N VAL A 44 -0.92 -17.61 -0.08
CA VAL A 44 -0.83 -16.77 1.11
C VAL A 44 -1.51 -15.46 0.74
N GLY A 45 -2.82 -15.40 0.98
CA GLY A 45 -3.63 -14.22 0.72
C GLY A 45 -3.64 -13.32 1.94
N GLU A 46 -3.53 -12.03 1.72
CA GLU A 46 -3.55 -11.04 2.75
C GLU A 46 -4.88 -10.35 2.90
N LYS A 47 -5.16 -9.98 4.11
CA LYS A 47 -6.20 -9.02 4.45
C LYS A 47 -5.53 -7.69 4.79
N TYR A 48 -5.38 -6.83 3.80
CA TYR A 48 -5.24 -5.41 4.07
C TYR A 48 -6.57 -4.92 4.64
N VAL A 49 -6.56 -4.58 5.92
CA VAL A 49 -7.63 -3.80 6.51
C VAL A 49 -7.32 -2.34 6.23
N THR A 50 -7.65 -1.88 5.03
CA THR A 50 -7.93 -0.45 4.89
C THR A 50 -9.17 -0.18 5.73
N GLN A 51 -9.16 0.85 6.55
CA GLN A 51 -10.21 1.17 7.51
C GLN A 51 -11.60 1.48 6.91
N SER A 52 -11.78 1.30 5.61
CA SER A 52 -13.02 1.53 4.87
C SER A 52 -13.98 0.35 4.81
N ASP A 53 -13.60 -0.87 5.23
CA ASP A 53 -14.42 -2.07 5.02
C ASP A 53 -15.06 -2.63 6.30
N GLU A 54 -15.83 -1.82 7.02
CA GLU A 54 -16.87 -2.35 7.94
C GLU A 54 -18.15 -2.84 7.23
N ASN A 55 -18.20 -2.81 5.91
CA ASN A 55 -19.33 -3.31 5.13
C ASN A 55 -19.06 -4.70 4.55
N GLU A 56 -19.76 -5.66 5.16
CA GLU A 56 -19.80 -7.08 4.80
C GLU A 56 -20.01 -7.32 3.30
N ASN A 57 -19.01 -7.88 2.62
CA ASN A 57 -19.25 -8.67 1.45
C ASN A 57 -18.80 -10.12 1.71
N LYS A 58 -19.78 -10.97 2.02
CA LYS A 58 -19.60 -12.42 2.07
C LYS A 58 -19.25 -12.93 0.69
N VAL A 59 -18.00 -13.24 0.47
CA VAL A 59 -17.57 -13.99 -0.72
C VAL A 59 -18.00 -15.45 -0.54
N LYS A 60 -18.95 -15.92 -1.35
CA LYS A 60 -19.27 -17.33 -1.49
C LYS A 60 -18.18 -18.01 -2.31
N TYR A 61 -17.53 -19.00 -1.72
CA TYR A 61 -16.57 -19.85 -2.42
C TYR A 61 -17.32 -20.96 -3.17
N GLU A 62 -17.18 -21.01 -4.49
CA GLU A 62 -17.52 -22.18 -5.28
C GLU A 62 -16.24 -23.01 -5.51
N ASN A 63 -16.32 -24.28 -5.13
CA ASN A 63 -15.31 -25.30 -5.48
C ASN A 63 -15.31 -25.49 -7.00
N ASN A 64 -14.22 -25.12 -7.68
CA ASN A 64 -14.19 -25.22 -9.14
C ASN A 64 -12.85 -25.76 -9.64
N GLU A 65 -12.86 -27.00 -10.17
CA GLU A 65 -11.73 -27.62 -10.89
C GLU A 65 -11.22 -26.74 -12.06
N ASN A 66 -12.08 -25.85 -12.55
CA ASN A 66 -11.80 -24.87 -13.61
C ASN A 66 -10.86 -23.75 -13.16
N LEU A 67 -10.72 -23.50 -11.85
CA LEU A 67 -9.86 -22.43 -11.31
C LEU A 67 -8.37 -22.79 -11.46
N LEU A 68 -8.03 -24.06 -11.29
CA LEU A 68 -6.67 -24.56 -11.45
C LEU A 68 -6.18 -24.48 -12.89
N GLU A 69 -7.02 -24.85 -13.84
CA GLU A 69 -6.66 -24.77 -15.27
C GLU A 69 -6.51 -23.31 -15.70
N LYS A 70 -7.35 -22.40 -15.19
CA LYS A 70 -7.20 -20.96 -15.39
C LYS A 70 -5.95 -20.39 -14.72
N PHE A 71 -5.62 -20.87 -13.52
CA PHE A 71 -4.40 -20.48 -12.80
C PHE A 71 -3.16 -20.94 -13.55
N LYS A 72 -3.13 -22.18 -14.01
CA LYS A 72 -2.06 -22.68 -14.89
C LYS A 72 -1.95 -21.85 -16.17
N ALA A 73 -3.07 -21.55 -16.84
CA ALA A 73 -3.07 -20.74 -18.04
C ALA A 73 -2.59 -19.29 -17.82
N ALA A 74 -2.83 -18.72 -16.64
CA ALA A 74 -2.36 -17.39 -16.29
C ALA A 74 -0.85 -17.35 -15.94
N ILE A 75 -0.37 -18.37 -15.20
CA ILE A 75 1.06 -18.45 -14.81
C ILE A 75 1.91 -19.07 -15.91
N PHE A 76 1.35 -20.03 -16.68
CA PHE A 76 2.06 -20.80 -17.70
C PHE A 76 1.51 -20.55 -19.10
N ASN A 77 1.07 -19.33 -19.41
CA ASN A 77 0.74 -19.00 -20.79
C ASN A 77 1.99 -19.27 -21.65
N GLU A 78 1.95 -20.30 -22.50
CA GLU A 78 3.10 -20.92 -23.18
C GLU A 78 3.95 -19.95 -24.03
N ASN A 79 3.53 -18.67 -24.13
CA ASN A 79 4.22 -17.63 -24.89
C ASN A 79 4.89 -16.54 -24.02
N GLN A 80 4.82 -16.62 -22.69
CA GLN A 80 5.63 -15.79 -21.81
C GLN A 80 6.45 -16.69 -20.89
N GLU A 81 7.71 -16.94 -21.26
CA GLU A 81 8.71 -17.34 -20.28
C GLU A 81 8.74 -16.23 -19.22
N THR A 82 8.05 -16.44 -18.09
CA THR A 82 8.18 -15.56 -16.93
C THR A 82 9.64 -15.64 -16.49
N GLN A 83 10.43 -14.62 -16.83
CA GLN A 83 11.82 -14.57 -16.42
C GLN A 83 11.87 -14.60 -14.90
N ILE A 84 12.77 -15.43 -14.36
CA ILE A 84 13.02 -15.44 -12.92
C ILE A 84 13.64 -14.08 -12.57
N TYR A 85 13.00 -13.40 -11.61
CA TYR A 85 13.53 -12.16 -11.09
C TYR A 85 14.90 -12.39 -10.45
N ASN A 86 15.92 -11.80 -11.02
CA ASN A 86 17.27 -11.83 -10.48
C ASN A 86 17.46 -10.58 -9.60
N TYR A 87 17.42 -10.80 -8.29
CA TYR A 87 17.66 -9.77 -7.29
C TYR A 87 18.96 -9.00 -7.55
N SER A 88 18.85 -7.70 -7.79
CA SER A 88 19.99 -6.77 -7.76
C SER A 88 19.96 -5.96 -6.45
N GLU A 89 21.11 -5.87 -5.77
CA GLU A 89 21.25 -5.05 -4.55
C GLU A 89 21.34 -3.54 -4.90
N GLN A 90 20.48 -3.04 -5.79
CA GLN A 90 20.40 -1.60 -5.97
C GLN A 90 19.60 -1.00 -4.82
N GLU A 91 20.33 -0.45 -3.85
CA GLU A 91 19.76 0.33 -2.76
C GLU A 91 19.04 1.56 -3.35
N SER A 92 17.75 1.61 -3.20
CA SER A 92 17.00 2.85 -3.31
C SER A 92 17.34 3.70 -2.07
N GLU A 93 18.41 4.51 -2.16
CA GLU A 93 18.89 5.33 -1.03
C GLU A 93 17.84 6.34 -0.52
N SER A 94 16.77 6.59 -1.28
CA SER A 94 15.74 7.59 -0.96
C SER A 94 14.54 7.06 -0.20
N ASN A 95 14.22 5.76 -0.28
CA ASN A 95 12.96 5.22 0.22
C ASN A 95 12.98 4.99 1.73
N PHE A 96 12.15 5.73 2.45
CA PHE A 96 12.13 5.79 3.91
C PHE A 96 11.76 4.45 4.55
N PHE A 97 10.70 3.81 4.07
CA PHE A 97 10.20 2.54 4.62
C PHE A 97 11.07 1.37 4.18
N TYR A 98 11.59 1.37 2.94
CA TYR A 98 12.53 0.37 2.44
C TYR A 98 13.75 0.17 3.33
N LYS A 99 14.34 1.27 3.84
CA LYS A 99 15.53 1.22 4.71
C LYS A 99 15.33 0.40 5.99
N GLN A 100 14.09 0.24 6.42
CA GLN A 100 13.73 -0.46 7.64
C GLN A 100 13.44 -1.96 7.41
N LEU A 101 13.44 -2.42 6.17
CA LEU A 101 13.16 -3.81 5.80
C LEU A 101 14.39 -4.71 6.03
N ASN A 102 14.13 -6.00 6.34
CA ASN A 102 15.16 -7.03 6.35
C ASN A 102 15.47 -7.51 4.91
N GLU A 103 16.44 -8.42 4.75
CA GLU A 103 16.89 -8.90 3.44
C GLU A 103 15.81 -9.61 2.62
N TYR A 104 14.89 -10.37 3.26
CA TYR A 104 13.80 -11.08 2.57
C TYR A 104 12.67 -10.11 2.19
N GLU A 105 12.31 -9.21 3.08
CA GLU A 105 11.36 -8.13 2.82
C GLU A 105 11.85 -7.26 1.67
N LYS A 106 13.16 -6.90 1.66
CA LYS A 106 13.79 -6.14 0.56
C LYS A 106 13.74 -6.88 -0.77
N LYS A 107 13.91 -8.20 -0.80
CA LYS A 107 13.75 -8.98 -2.04
C LYS A 107 12.35 -8.84 -2.63
N ILE A 108 11.31 -8.89 -1.78
CA ILE A 108 9.93 -8.73 -2.22
C ILE A 108 9.69 -7.30 -2.70
N TYR A 109 10.07 -6.31 -1.90
CA TYR A 109 9.96 -4.89 -2.25
C TYR A 109 10.64 -4.58 -3.59
N ASN A 110 11.88 -5.01 -3.78
CA ASN A 110 12.62 -4.77 -5.02
C ASN A 110 11.96 -5.41 -6.23
N GLY A 111 11.38 -6.61 -6.07
CA GLY A 111 10.61 -7.23 -7.14
C GLY A 111 9.42 -6.38 -7.58
N LEU A 112 8.71 -5.75 -6.64
CA LEU A 112 7.64 -4.80 -6.96
C LEU A 112 8.20 -3.52 -7.59
N GLN A 113 9.26 -2.96 -7.02
CA GLN A 113 9.87 -1.70 -7.43
C GLN A 113 10.42 -1.75 -8.86
N GLU A 114 11.16 -2.80 -9.19
CA GLU A 114 11.74 -2.96 -10.52
C GLU A 114 10.71 -3.31 -11.60
N ASN A 115 9.51 -3.74 -11.19
CA ASN A 115 8.44 -4.10 -12.10
C ASN A 115 7.27 -3.10 -12.11
N LYS A 116 7.42 -1.88 -11.59
CA LYS A 116 6.34 -0.87 -11.55
C LYS A 116 5.67 -0.67 -12.92
N ASP A 117 6.45 -0.56 -14.00
CA ASP A 117 5.91 -0.41 -15.36
C ASP A 117 5.12 -1.65 -15.82
N ASN A 118 5.63 -2.84 -15.52
CA ASN A 118 4.96 -4.10 -15.87
C ASN A 118 3.65 -4.27 -15.08
N LEU A 119 3.62 -3.79 -13.83
CA LEU A 119 2.44 -3.83 -12.99
C LEU A 119 1.28 -2.98 -13.53
N MET A 120 1.52 -2.01 -14.41
CA MET A 120 0.45 -1.26 -15.09
C MET A 120 -0.45 -2.13 -15.96
N SER A 121 -0.02 -3.34 -16.33
CA SER A 121 -0.86 -4.32 -17.08
C SER A 121 -2.03 -4.89 -16.27
N GLY A 122 -1.99 -4.81 -14.93
CA GLY A 122 -2.98 -5.38 -14.03
C GLY A 122 -2.90 -6.90 -13.85
N THR A 123 -2.04 -7.58 -14.61
CA THR A 123 -1.95 -9.05 -14.63
C THR A 123 -0.52 -9.59 -14.55
N TYR A 124 0.48 -8.71 -14.47
CA TYR A 124 1.88 -9.12 -14.45
C TYR A 124 2.19 -10.02 -13.25
N VAL A 125 3.00 -11.05 -13.50
CA VAL A 125 3.43 -12.02 -12.49
C VAL A 125 4.91 -11.80 -12.19
N ILE A 126 5.24 -11.51 -10.94
CA ILE A 126 6.62 -11.43 -10.48
C ILE A 126 7.04 -12.83 -10.03
N ASN A 127 8.06 -13.40 -10.67
CA ASN A 127 8.55 -14.74 -10.41
C ASN A 127 9.88 -14.70 -9.64
N TYR A 128 9.85 -15.03 -8.36
CA TYR A 128 11.04 -15.10 -7.50
C TYR A 128 11.77 -16.47 -7.58
N GLY A 129 11.24 -17.42 -8.36
CA GLY A 129 11.82 -18.76 -8.44
C GLY A 129 11.96 -19.38 -7.06
N ASN A 130 13.16 -19.85 -6.74
CA ASN A 130 13.48 -20.54 -5.48
C ASN A 130 14.12 -19.64 -4.42
N ALA A 131 14.03 -18.31 -4.56
CA ALA A 131 14.73 -17.33 -3.71
C ALA A 131 14.37 -17.40 -2.22
N PHE A 132 13.25 -18.03 -1.86
CA PHE A 132 12.75 -18.17 -0.48
C PHE A 132 12.75 -19.62 0.02
N SER A 133 13.47 -20.55 -0.65
CA SER A 133 13.47 -21.96 -0.28
C SER A 133 14.04 -22.24 1.11
N ASP A 134 14.96 -21.43 1.58
CA ASP A 134 15.55 -21.53 2.91
C ASP A 134 14.58 -21.11 4.02
N VAL A 135 13.68 -20.17 3.74
CA VAL A 135 12.58 -19.80 4.64
C VAL A 135 11.53 -20.90 4.63
N LEU A 136 11.04 -21.28 3.43
CA LEU A 136 9.96 -22.25 3.25
C LEU A 136 10.28 -23.68 3.69
N SER A 137 11.56 -24.02 3.82
CA SER A 137 11.99 -25.32 4.32
C SER A 137 11.95 -25.45 5.86
N LYS A 138 11.72 -24.35 6.56
CA LYS A 138 11.61 -24.30 8.02
C LYS A 138 10.16 -24.53 8.47
N GLU A 139 10.00 -24.91 9.74
CA GLU A 139 8.68 -24.96 10.37
C GLU A 139 8.02 -23.56 10.30
N ASN A 140 6.73 -23.51 9.95
CA ASN A 140 5.97 -22.27 9.74
C ASN A 140 6.57 -21.33 8.66
N GLY A 141 7.36 -21.85 7.73
CA GLY A 141 8.03 -21.03 6.71
C GLY A 141 7.07 -20.27 5.80
N GLY A 142 5.85 -20.81 5.57
CA GLY A 142 4.79 -20.13 4.83
C GLY A 142 4.28 -18.87 5.56
N ASP A 143 3.98 -18.99 6.85
CA ASP A 143 3.54 -17.86 7.69
C ASP A 143 4.61 -16.77 7.77
N VAL A 144 5.87 -17.17 8.00
CA VAL A 144 7.01 -16.24 8.05
C VAL A 144 7.18 -15.50 6.72
N LEU A 145 7.03 -16.19 5.59
CA LEU A 145 7.10 -15.54 4.29
C LEU A 145 5.89 -14.61 4.05
N GLY A 146 4.72 -14.97 4.57
CA GLY A 146 3.54 -14.11 4.61
C GLY A 146 3.79 -12.80 5.34
N ASP A 147 4.39 -12.86 6.55
CA ASP A 147 4.75 -11.67 7.33
C ASP A 147 5.77 -10.78 6.59
N TYR A 148 6.76 -11.38 5.91
CA TYR A 148 7.70 -10.63 5.06
C TYR A 148 7.00 -9.97 3.88
N TYR A 149 6.06 -10.66 3.27
CA TYR A 149 5.26 -10.12 2.18
C TYR A 149 4.45 -8.90 2.63
N GLN A 150 3.75 -9.00 3.77
CA GLN A 150 3.00 -7.91 4.35
C GLN A 150 3.86 -6.67 4.55
N SER A 151 4.95 -6.83 5.27
CA SER A 151 5.88 -5.74 5.58
C SER A 151 6.45 -5.08 4.31
N ALA A 152 6.78 -5.88 3.30
CA ALA A 152 7.35 -5.40 2.04
C ALA A 152 6.34 -4.63 1.19
N VAL A 153 5.10 -5.13 1.09
CA VAL A 153 4.02 -4.47 0.34
C VAL A 153 3.61 -3.17 1.02
N GLU A 154 3.54 -3.16 2.35
CA GLU A 154 3.27 -1.96 3.15
C GLU A 154 4.33 -0.88 2.88
N ALA A 155 5.62 -1.23 3.03
CA ALA A 155 6.70 -0.31 2.72
C ALA A 155 6.62 0.20 1.27
N PHE A 156 6.35 -0.71 0.32
CA PHE A 156 6.26 -0.37 -1.10
C PHE A 156 5.15 0.63 -1.39
N THR A 157 3.97 0.45 -0.84
CA THR A 157 2.82 1.36 -1.08
C THR A 157 3.00 2.72 -0.42
N HIS A 158 3.68 2.78 0.73
CA HIS A 158 3.99 4.04 1.41
C HIS A 158 5.10 4.82 0.70
N ASP A 159 6.12 4.12 0.18
CA ASP A 159 7.19 4.75 -0.59
C ASP A 159 6.73 5.15 -2.00
N ASN A 160 5.79 4.40 -2.61
CA ASN A 160 5.36 4.55 -4.01
C ASN A 160 3.89 4.96 -4.12
N VAL A 161 3.57 6.17 -3.69
CA VAL A 161 2.19 6.71 -3.74
C VAL A 161 1.64 6.90 -5.16
N ASP A 162 2.50 6.79 -6.17
CA ASP A 162 2.16 6.80 -7.60
C ASP A 162 1.55 5.48 -8.11
N MET A 163 1.55 4.42 -7.27
CA MET A 163 0.92 3.14 -7.60
C MET A 163 -0.60 3.14 -7.32
N PHE A 164 -1.27 4.25 -7.58
CA PHE A 164 -2.68 4.51 -7.31
C PHE A 164 -3.66 3.52 -7.97
N PHE A 165 -3.22 2.81 -8.99
CA PHE A 165 -4.00 1.83 -9.75
C PHE A 165 -3.93 0.42 -9.16
N LEU A 166 -3.07 0.20 -8.17
CA LEU A 166 -2.82 -1.10 -7.55
C LEU A 166 -3.73 -1.30 -6.33
N ASP A 167 -4.55 -2.33 -6.36
CA ASP A 167 -5.29 -2.83 -5.21
C ASP A 167 -4.49 -3.98 -4.58
N VAL A 168 -3.80 -3.69 -3.50
CA VAL A 168 -2.96 -4.68 -2.81
C VAL A 168 -3.74 -5.87 -2.27
N ASN A 169 -5.06 -5.74 -2.03
CA ASN A 169 -5.92 -6.85 -1.63
C ASN A 169 -6.16 -7.87 -2.76
N LYS A 170 -5.79 -7.51 -4.00
CA LYS A 170 -5.87 -8.37 -5.19
C LYS A 170 -4.51 -8.86 -5.66
N LEU A 171 -3.45 -8.50 -4.94
CA LEU A 171 -2.10 -8.94 -5.21
C LEU A 171 -1.72 -10.03 -4.19
N TYR A 172 -1.43 -11.23 -4.68
CA TYR A 172 -1.26 -12.42 -3.84
C TYR A 172 0.15 -12.98 -3.91
N LEU A 173 0.67 -13.38 -2.76
CA LEU A 173 1.85 -14.23 -2.66
C LEU A 173 1.43 -15.68 -2.92
N ASN A 174 2.08 -16.33 -3.89
CA ASN A 174 1.77 -17.70 -4.31
C ASN A 174 2.99 -18.58 -4.11
N ILE A 175 2.81 -19.75 -3.49
CA ILE A 175 3.88 -20.72 -3.23
C ILE A 175 3.56 -22.02 -3.98
N GLU A 176 4.39 -22.36 -4.96
CA GLU A 176 4.38 -23.65 -5.62
C GLU A 176 5.31 -24.61 -4.89
N THR A 177 4.79 -25.70 -4.35
CA THR A 177 5.58 -26.74 -3.68
C THR A 177 5.58 -28.01 -4.52
N THR A 178 6.75 -28.46 -4.94
CA THR A 178 6.93 -29.75 -5.61
C THR A 178 7.63 -30.72 -4.69
N LYS A 179 6.95 -31.81 -4.30
CA LYS A 179 7.51 -32.88 -3.46
C LYS A 179 7.92 -34.05 -4.32
N LYS A 180 9.19 -34.45 -4.22
CA LYS A 180 9.76 -35.69 -4.77
C LYS A 180 10.23 -36.56 -3.61
N ILE A 181 10.45 -37.84 -3.84
CA ILE A 181 10.87 -38.82 -2.82
C ILE A 181 12.10 -38.33 -2.02
N THR A 182 13.02 -37.65 -2.68
CA THR A 182 14.31 -37.20 -2.06
C THR A 182 14.44 -35.70 -1.88
N LYS A 183 13.48 -34.89 -2.37
CA LYS A 183 13.64 -33.44 -2.37
C LYS A 183 12.30 -32.71 -2.46
N THR A 184 12.11 -31.70 -1.63
CA THR A 184 11.06 -30.71 -1.80
C THR A 184 11.68 -29.42 -2.42
N THR A 185 11.00 -28.83 -3.38
CA THR A 185 11.40 -27.56 -4.01
C THR A 185 10.24 -26.59 -3.94
N TYR A 186 10.57 -25.31 -3.82
CA TYR A 186 9.61 -24.22 -3.72
C TYR A 186 9.86 -23.22 -4.81
N LYS A 187 8.79 -22.62 -5.34
CA LYS A 187 8.86 -21.43 -6.16
C LYS A 187 7.83 -20.43 -5.63
N VAL A 188 8.18 -19.16 -5.70
CA VAL A 188 7.35 -18.07 -5.16
C VAL A 188 7.03 -17.09 -6.28
N TYR A 189 5.77 -16.66 -6.30
CA TYR A 189 5.25 -15.69 -7.26
C TYR A 189 4.41 -14.64 -6.55
N ILE A 190 4.38 -13.42 -7.11
CA ILE A 190 3.37 -12.41 -6.78
C ILE A 190 2.53 -12.18 -8.02
N SER A 191 1.21 -12.33 -7.90
CA SER A 191 0.27 -12.23 -9.02
C SER A 191 -1.16 -11.94 -8.55
N PRO A 192 -2.06 -11.50 -9.43
CA PRO A 192 -3.50 -11.57 -9.15
C PRO A 192 -3.98 -13.01 -9.13
N LYS A 193 -5.24 -13.24 -8.75
CA LYS A 193 -5.89 -14.54 -9.00
C LYS A 193 -6.03 -14.79 -10.49
N ALA A 194 -6.06 -16.08 -10.86
CA ALA A 194 -6.19 -16.50 -12.24
C ALA A 194 -7.45 -15.92 -12.91
N GLY A 195 -7.24 -15.19 -14.01
CA GLY A 195 -8.30 -14.53 -14.77
C GLY A 195 -8.84 -13.22 -14.15
N GLU A 196 -8.22 -12.74 -13.08
CA GLU A 196 -8.53 -11.45 -12.46
C GLU A 196 -7.39 -10.46 -12.69
N THR A 197 -7.61 -9.22 -12.28
CA THR A 197 -6.60 -8.17 -12.25
C THR A 197 -6.46 -7.62 -10.83
N TYR A 198 -5.30 -7.08 -10.51
CA TYR A 198 -5.09 -6.33 -9.26
C TYR A 198 -5.40 -4.84 -9.40
N PHE A 199 -6.19 -4.44 -10.39
CA PHE A 199 -6.57 -3.04 -10.52
C PHE A 199 -7.45 -2.57 -9.36
N ALA A 200 -7.13 -1.38 -8.88
CA ALA A 200 -7.99 -0.63 -7.99
C ALA A 200 -9.31 -0.25 -8.70
N SER A 201 -10.33 0.02 -7.91
CA SER A 201 -11.64 0.43 -8.44
C SER A 201 -11.51 1.64 -9.38
N GLY A 202 -12.18 1.56 -10.53
CA GLY A 202 -12.12 2.59 -11.57
C GLY A 202 -11.14 2.29 -12.71
N PHE A 203 -10.30 1.26 -12.60
CA PHE A 203 -9.38 0.85 -13.66
C PHE A 203 -9.71 -0.55 -14.17
N VAL A 204 -9.65 -0.73 -15.50
CA VAL A 204 -9.92 -2.02 -16.16
C VAL A 204 -8.87 -2.35 -17.24
N SER A 205 -7.95 -1.43 -17.52
CA SER A 205 -6.92 -1.63 -18.55
C SER A 205 -5.66 -0.80 -18.29
N GLU A 206 -4.54 -1.27 -18.83
CA GLU A 206 -3.26 -0.55 -18.83
C GLU A 206 -3.36 0.84 -19.47
N ASP A 207 -4.10 0.96 -20.58
CA ASP A 207 -4.28 2.25 -21.27
C ASP A 207 -4.92 3.31 -20.37
N GLN A 208 -5.90 2.91 -19.54
CA GLN A 208 -6.51 3.82 -18.57
C GLN A 208 -5.51 4.25 -17.48
N VAL A 209 -4.71 3.31 -16.96
CA VAL A 209 -3.67 3.59 -15.97
C VAL A 209 -2.64 4.56 -16.55
N ARG A 210 -2.10 4.28 -17.75
CA ARG A 210 -1.12 5.15 -18.43
C ARG A 210 -1.68 6.53 -18.72
N LYS A 211 -2.94 6.62 -19.15
CA LYS A 211 -3.60 7.90 -19.37
C LYS A 211 -3.72 8.71 -18.08
N ALA A 212 -4.16 8.07 -16.98
CA ALA A 212 -4.26 8.71 -15.68
C ALA A 212 -2.89 9.18 -15.17
N MET A 213 -1.87 8.33 -15.28
CA MET A 213 -0.48 8.68 -14.91
C MET A 213 0.00 9.92 -15.68
N ASN A 214 -0.19 9.96 -17.00
CA ASN A 214 0.19 11.12 -17.81
C ASN A 214 -0.54 12.40 -17.39
N GLN A 215 -1.82 12.32 -17.04
CA GLN A 215 -2.59 13.47 -16.59
C GLN A 215 -2.10 13.97 -15.20
N ILE A 216 -1.84 13.05 -14.28
CA ILE A 216 -1.27 13.37 -12.96
C ILE A 216 0.08 14.07 -13.13
N GLU A 217 0.94 13.54 -13.98
CA GLU A 217 2.26 14.11 -14.24
C GLU A 217 2.17 15.53 -14.82
N GLN A 218 1.29 15.76 -15.79
CA GLN A 218 1.04 17.10 -16.35
C GLN A 218 0.56 18.10 -15.29
N GLU A 219 -0.33 17.69 -14.39
CA GLU A 219 -0.78 18.56 -13.31
C GLU A 219 0.34 18.84 -12.30
N ARG A 220 1.13 17.82 -11.93
CA ARG A 220 2.31 18.00 -11.09
C ARG A 220 3.30 18.99 -11.70
N GLU A 221 3.62 18.84 -12.99
CA GLU A 221 4.52 19.73 -13.71
C GLU A 221 4.04 21.19 -13.70
N LYS A 222 2.74 21.44 -13.88
CA LYS A 222 2.16 22.79 -13.79
C LYS A 222 2.36 23.40 -12.41
N ILE A 223 2.14 22.60 -11.35
CA ILE A 223 2.36 23.07 -9.97
C ILE A 223 3.84 23.41 -9.77
N VAL A 224 4.73 22.48 -10.12
CA VAL A 224 6.18 22.63 -9.95
C VAL A 224 6.71 23.84 -10.75
N ALA A 225 6.21 24.08 -11.95
CA ALA A 225 6.62 25.24 -12.77
C ALA A 225 6.26 26.60 -12.14
N SER A 226 5.31 26.64 -11.19
CA SER A 226 4.90 27.85 -10.49
C SER A 226 5.70 28.12 -9.20
N LEU A 227 6.57 27.20 -8.78
CA LEU A 227 7.31 27.27 -7.52
C LEU A 227 8.48 28.25 -7.59
N SER A 228 8.89 28.72 -6.43
CA SER A 228 9.92 29.77 -6.29
C SER A 228 11.36 29.25 -6.18
N GLY A 229 11.55 27.96 -5.90
CA GLY A 229 12.85 27.36 -5.56
C GLY A 229 13.27 27.59 -4.09
N ASN A 230 12.45 28.24 -3.29
CA ASN A 230 12.65 28.34 -1.84
C ASN A 230 11.83 27.26 -1.12
N LYS A 231 12.49 26.29 -0.48
CA LYS A 231 11.84 25.12 0.12
C LYS A 231 10.63 25.47 1.00
N TYR A 232 10.79 26.41 1.94
CA TYR A 232 9.69 26.80 2.82
C TYR A 232 8.50 27.36 2.05
N LYS A 233 8.76 28.33 1.15
CA LYS A 233 7.69 28.94 0.34
C LYS A 233 7.01 27.92 -0.55
N ASP A 234 7.78 26.99 -1.09
CA ASP A 234 7.26 25.97 -2.01
C ASP A 234 6.42 24.94 -1.26
N ILE A 235 6.81 24.56 -0.03
CA ILE A 235 5.99 23.73 0.87
C ILE A 235 4.64 24.44 1.15
N VAL A 236 4.66 25.72 1.52
CA VAL A 236 3.45 26.52 1.76
C VAL A 236 2.59 26.62 0.50
N ASN A 237 3.17 26.90 -0.65
CA ASN A 237 2.44 27.05 -1.92
C ASN A 237 1.77 25.73 -2.33
N ILE A 238 2.45 24.59 -2.19
CA ILE A 238 1.89 23.27 -2.50
C ILE A 238 0.76 22.92 -1.52
N HIS A 239 0.97 23.17 -0.22
CA HIS A 239 -0.04 22.99 0.80
C HIS A 239 -1.31 23.78 0.46
N ASP A 240 -1.17 25.10 0.22
CA ASP A 240 -2.29 25.99 -0.08
C ASP A 240 -3.00 25.61 -1.38
N TYR A 241 -2.24 25.17 -2.40
CA TYR A 241 -2.82 24.66 -3.64
C TYR A 241 -3.74 23.47 -3.38
N LEU A 242 -3.32 22.50 -2.54
CA LEU A 242 -4.15 21.33 -2.25
C LEU A 242 -5.40 21.71 -1.46
N VAL A 243 -5.26 22.56 -0.42
CA VAL A 243 -6.39 23.08 0.36
C VAL A 243 -7.40 23.84 -0.53
N ASP A 244 -6.92 24.59 -1.53
CA ASP A 244 -7.78 25.42 -2.37
C ASP A 244 -8.42 24.65 -3.56
N THR A 245 -7.90 23.44 -3.90
CA THR A 245 -8.30 22.75 -5.15
C THR A 245 -8.91 21.38 -4.97
N ILE A 246 -8.77 20.76 -3.79
CA ILE A 246 -9.35 19.44 -3.49
C ILE A 246 -10.55 19.64 -2.58
N GLU A 247 -11.63 18.91 -2.85
CA GLU A 247 -12.80 18.82 -1.96
C GLU A 247 -12.70 17.53 -1.12
N TYR A 248 -12.97 17.63 0.17
CA TYR A 248 -13.00 16.44 1.03
C TYR A 248 -14.25 15.61 0.75
N ASP A 249 -14.06 14.31 0.42
CA ASP A 249 -15.16 13.38 0.17
C ASP A 249 -15.67 12.76 1.50
N ASP A 250 -16.69 13.38 2.08
CA ASP A 250 -17.33 12.91 3.31
C ASP A 250 -18.27 11.71 3.08
N THR A 251 -18.53 11.35 1.80
CA THR A 251 -19.37 10.20 1.44
C THR A 251 -18.60 8.89 1.43
N TYR A 252 -17.27 8.95 1.32
CA TYR A 252 -16.36 7.81 1.19
C TYR A 252 -16.64 6.89 0.00
N ASN A 253 -17.35 7.38 -1.03
CA ASN A 253 -17.78 6.58 -2.19
C ASN A 253 -17.10 7.00 -3.51
N GLY A 254 -16.26 8.02 -3.49
CA GLY A 254 -15.56 8.50 -4.69
C GLY A 254 -14.49 7.53 -5.18
N ILE A 255 -14.32 7.43 -6.51
CA ILE A 255 -13.27 6.59 -7.10
C ILE A 255 -11.91 7.21 -6.84
N GLY A 256 -11.00 6.42 -6.24
CA GLY A 256 -9.61 6.79 -6.02
C GLY A 256 -9.38 7.85 -4.94
N ILE A 257 -10.36 8.14 -4.08
CA ILE A 257 -10.27 9.18 -3.02
C ILE A 257 -9.14 8.94 -2.00
N TYR A 258 -8.65 7.71 -1.86
CA TYR A 258 -7.52 7.34 -1.00
C TYR A 258 -6.16 7.46 -1.72
N SER A 259 -6.12 8.05 -2.91
CA SER A 259 -4.94 8.08 -3.76
C SER A 259 -4.74 9.42 -4.44
N ILE A 260 -3.56 9.59 -5.03
CA ILE A 260 -3.24 10.77 -5.82
C ILE A 260 -4.17 10.94 -7.04
N TYR A 261 -4.79 9.85 -7.53
CA TYR A 261 -5.75 9.92 -8.64
C TYR A 261 -6.99 10.74 -8.26
N GLY A 262 -7.58 10.50 -7.10
CA GLY A 262 -8.73 11.27 -6.62
C GLY A 262 -8.39 12.76 -6.50
N ALA A 263 -7.28 13.07 -5.87
CA ALA A 263 -6.85 14.44 -5.65
C ALA A 263 -6.51 15.19 -6.95
N PHE A 264 -5.72 14.58 -7.85
CA PHE A 264 -5.31 15.25 -9.09
C PHE A 264 -6.39 15.29 -10.16
N ILE A 265 -7.14 14.19 -10.35
CA ILE A 265 -8.06 14.05 -11.50
C ILE A 265 -9.49 14.41 -11.11
N ASN A 266 -9.98 13.87 -10.00
CA ASN A 266 -11.35 14.08 -9.56
C ASN A 266 -11.49 15.33 -8.68
N LYS A 267 -10.38 15.91 -8.22
CA LYS A 267 -10.34 17.01 -7.25
C LYS A 267 -11.13 16.69 -5.97
N SER A 268 -11.18 15.42 -5.60
CA SER A 268 -11.88 14.91 -4.44
C SER A 268 -11.07 13.81 -3.77
N ALA A 269 -10.86 13.92 -2.47
CA ALA A 269 -10.05 12.98 -1.71
C ALA A 269 -10.47 12.93 -0.23
N VAL A 270 -10.05 11.87 0.46
CA VAL A 270 -10.01 11.80 1.93
C VAL A 270 -8.59 12.07 2.43
N CYS A 271 -8.38 12.06 3.73
CA CYS A 271 -7.08 12.39 4.36
C CYS A 271 -5.87 11.68 3.71
N GLU A 272 -6.00 10.39 3.42
CA GLU A 272 -4.92 9.62 2.78
C GLU A 272 -4.61 10.12 1.37
N GLY A 273 -5.61 10.50 0.58
CA GLY A 273 -5.42 11.07 -0.76
C GLY A 273 -4.73 12.44 -0.72
N TYR A 274 -5.10 13.31 0.24
CA TYR A 274 -4.39 14.58 0.50
C TYR A 274 -2.92 14.33 0.86
N ALA A 275 -2.68 13.48 1.84
CA ALA A 275 -1.34 13.20 2.34
C ALA A 275 -0.43 12.56 1.28
N LYS A 276 -0.94 11.59 0.51
CA LYS A 276 -0.21 11.00 -0.61
C LYS A 276 0.13 12.02 -1.70
N THR A 277 -0.79 12.92 -2.01
CA THR A 277 -0.58 13.94 -3.05
C THR A 277 0.44 14.97 -2.61
N PHE A 278 0.38 15.40 -1.36
CA PHE A 278 1.38 16.30 -0.79
C PHE A 278 2.78 15.68 -0.82
N LYS A 279 2.92 14.42 -0.38
CA LYS A 279 4.16 13.65 -0.49
C LYS A 279 4.65 13.57 -1.93
N TYR A 280 3.78 13.23 -2.88
CA TYR A 280 4.14 13.07 -4.29
C TYR A 280 4.76 14.32 -4.88
N ILE A 281 4.15 15.48 -4.63
CA ILE A 281 4.65 16.76 -5.17
C ILE A 281 5.94 17.16 -4.47
N LEU A 282 6.02 17.10 -3.13
CA LEU A 282 7.21 17.50 -2.37
C LEU A 282 8.43 16.64 -2.72
N ASN A 283 8.27 15.32 -2.79
CA ASN A 283 9.38 14.42 -3.12
C ASN A 283 9.88 14.69 -4.57
N SER A 284 8.99 15.09 -5.49
CA SER A 284 9.38 15.42 -6.87
C SER A 284 10.26 16.68 -7.00
N ILE A 285 10.27 17.54 -5.98
CA ILE A 285 11.12 18.74 -5.92
C ILE A 285 12.28 18.61 -4.93
N GLY A 286 12.55 17.38 -4.44
CA GLY A 286 13.65 17.08 -3.53
C GLY A 286 13.42 17.57 -2.07
N VAL A 287 12.17 17.69 -1.67
CA VAL A 287 11.78 17.89 -0.27
C VAL A 287 11.28 16.58 0.29
N GLU A 288 12.02 16.00 1.24
CA GLU A 288 11.63 14.73 1.86
C GLU A 288 10.32 14.89 2.63
N CYS A 289 9.35 14.06 2.27
CA CYS A 289 8.01 14.05 2.86
C CYS A 289 7.53 12.60 2.99
N GLU A 290 7.11 12.22 4.20
CA GLU A 290 6.65 10.86 4.45
C GLU A 290 5.19 10.83 4.90
N LEU A 291 4.51 9.73 4.56
CA LEU A 291 3.13 9.47 5.00
C LEU A 291 3.14 8.96 6.43
N VAL A 292 2.27 9.49 7.25
CA VAL A 292 2.00 9.02 8.61
C VAL A 292 0.55 8.61 8.72
N GLN A 293 0.31 7.46 9.32
CA GLN A 293 -1.02 7.01 9.71
C GLN A 293 -1.14 7.03 11.24
N GLY A 294 -2.35 7.25 11.73
CA GLY A 294 -2.61 7.27 13.15
C GLY A 294 -4.05 7.63 13.50
N GLN A 295 -4.21 8.13 14.71
CA GLN A 295 -5.51 8.56 15.23
C GLN A 295 -5.51 10.08 15.41
N ALA A 296 -6.60 10.73 15.03
CA ALA A 296 -6.81 12.15 15.28
C ALA A 296 -8.14 12.38 16.00
N THR A 297 -8.14 13.31 16.98
CA THR A 297 -9.32 13.64 17.79
C THR A 297 -9.79 15.03 17.46
N ASN A 298 -10.97 15.15 16.87
CA ASN A 298 -11.55 16.44 16.49
C ASN A 298 -12.07 17.25 17.70
N SER A 299 -12.48 18.49 17.46
CA SER A 299 -12.97 19.40 18.49
C SER A 299 -14.25 18.92 19.22
N SER A 300 -14.98 17.96 18.67
CA SER A 300 -16.12 17.30 19.33
C SER A 300 -15.71 16.14 20.23
N GLY A 301 -14.43 15.79 20.28
CA GLY A 301 -13.89 14.66 21.03
C GLY A 301 -14.03 13.31 20.32
N LYS A 302 -14.42 13.28 19.03
CA LYS A 302 -14.45 12.07 18.23
C LYS A 302 -13.04 11.76 17.72
N THR A 303 -12.56 10.55 18.02
CA THR A 303 -11.28 10.03 17.53
C THR A 303 -11.55 9.13 16.32
N GLU A 304 -10.80 9.37 15.26
CA GLU A 304 -10.90 8.63 14.00
C GLU A 304 -9.50 8.31 13.48
N SER A 305 -9.40 7.26 12.69
CA SER A 305 -8.20 6.98 11.93
C SER A 305 -7.96 8.07 10.91
N HIS A 306 -6.70 8.47 10.79
CA HIS A 306 -6.32 9.63 10.01
C HIS A 306 -4.94 9.46 9.39
N ALA A 307 -4.69 10.20 8.31
CA ALA A 307 -3.40 10.21 7.64
C ALA A 307 -2.94 11.65 7.41
N TRP A 308 -1.65 11.88 7.63
CA TRP A 308 -0.98 13.17 7.46
C TRP A 308 0.47 12.97 7.00
N ASN A 309 1.28 14.00 7.08
CA ASN A 309 2.67 13.94 6.64
C ASN A 309 3.66 14.38 7.71
N VAL A 310 4.91 13.92 7.55
CA VAL A 310 6.08 14.55 8.13
C VAL A 310 6.97 15.08 7.01
N VAL A 311 7.49 16.28 7.17
CA VAL A 311 8.25 17.00 6.14
C VAL A 311 9.62 17.42 6.71
N LEU A 312 10.70 17.11 5.96
CA LEU A 312 12.05 17.53 6.31
C LEU A 312 12.35 18.93 5.80
N LEU A 313 12.56 19.87 6.73
CA LEU A 313 12.95 21.23 6.42
C LEU A 313 14.05 21.70 7.40
N ASP A 314 15.15 22.23 6.88
CA ASP A 314 16.30 22.72 7.66
C ASP A 314 16.79 21.67 8.69
N ASP A 315 17.00 20.44 8.20
CA ASP A 315 17.50 19.27 8.95
C ASP A 315 16.62 18.82 10.13
N LYS A 316 15.34 19.21 10.12
CA LYS A 316 14.37 18.79 11.14
C LYS A 316 13.05 18.36 10.49
N TRP A 317 12.42 17.38 11.12
CA TRP A 317 11.12 16.91 10.69
C TRP A 317 9.99 17.63 11.42
N TYR A 318 8.94 17.97 10.68
CA TYR A 318 7.74 18.65 11.15
C TYR A 318 6.50 17.94 10.67
N TYR A 319 5.47 17.87 11.49
CA TYR A 319 4.16 17.40 11.08
C TYR A 319 3.46 18.41 10.17
N THR A 320 2.71 17.91 9.21
CA THR A 320 1.80 18.71 8.37
C THR A 320 0.55 17.91 8.07
N ASP A 321 -0.61 18.48 8.35
CA ASP A 321 -1.90 17.90 8.00
C ASP A 321 -2.68 18.84 7.09
N VAL A 322 -2.58 18.58 5.79
CA VAL A 322 -3.25 19.36 4.74
C VAL A 322 -4.76 19.24 4.84
N THR A 323 -5.26 18.06 5.27
CA THR A 323 -6.70 17.80 5.38
C THR A 323 -7.35 18.65 6.46
N TRP A 324 -6.74 18.76 7.63
CA TRP A 324 -7.28 19.54 8.73
C TRP A 324 -7.03 21.04 8.59
N ASP A 325 -6.19 21.44 7.65
CA ASP A 325 -6.03 22.82 7.20
C ASP A 325 -7.00 23.17 6.05
N ASP A 326 -7.79 22.20 5.55
CA ASP A 326 -8.91 22.35 4.62
C ASP A 326 -10.26 22.16 5.34
N PRO A 327 -10.69 23.13 6.16
CA PRO A 327 -11.94 22.99 6.89
C PRO A 327 -13.14 23.18 5.97
N ILE A 328 -14.13 22.31 6.09
CA ILE A 328 -15.44 22.53 5.51
C ILE A 328 -16.04 23.79 6.12
N VAL A 329 -16.12 24.87 5.33
CA VAL A 329 -16.72 26.12 5.78
C VAL A 329 -18.24 26.01 5.73
N ILE A 330 -18.87 25.82 6.89
CA ILE A 330 -20.33 25.86 7.00
C ILE A 330 -20.77 27.32 7.19
N GLY A 331 -21.48 27.89 6.21
CA GLY A 331 -22.01 29.26 6.23
C GLY A 331 -21.13 30.28 5.49
N ASN A 332 -21.27 31.58 5.82
CA ASN A 332 -20.56 32.69 5.17
C ASN A 332 -19.17 32.98 5.80
N GLY A 333 -18.51 31.96 6.31
CA GLY A 333 -17.18 32.08 6.89
C GLY A 333 -16.11 32.37 5.83
N THR A 334 -15.08 33.15 6.17
CA THR A 334 -13.89 33.35 5.35
C THR A 334 -12.72 32.64 5.99
N LEU A 335 -12.05 31.77 5.22
CA LEU A 335 -10.78 31.17 5.63
C LEU A 335 -9.73 32.27 5.71
N THR A 336 -9.08 32.38 6.87
CA THR A 336 -7.91 33.24 7.03
C THR A 336 -6.65 32.39 6.83
N ILE A 337 -5.55 33.00 6.39
CA ILE A 337 -4.23 32.33 6.27
C ILE A 337 -3.86 31.61 7.57
N ARG A 338 -4.17 32.20 8.72
CA ARG A 338 -3.89 31.58 10.03
C ARG A 338 -4.67 30.28 10.25
N ASN A 339 -5.88 30.15 9.72
CA ASN A 339 -6.69 28.94 9.85
C ASN A 339 -6.25 27.87 8.86
N LYS A 340 -5.81 28.26 7.65
CA LYS A 340 -5.24 27.36 6.65
C LYS A 340 -3.89 26.75 7.05
N HIS A 341 -3.16 27.34 8.01
CA HIS A 341 -1.83 26.88 8.43
C HIS A 341 -1.81 26.44 9.89
N LYS A 342 -2.95 26.02 10.42
CA LYS A 342 -3.04 25.56 11.80
C LYS A 342 -2.20 24.30 12.03
N TYR A 343 -2.12 23.44 11.02
CA TYR A 343 -1.40 22.17 11.08
C TYR A 343 -0.19 22.10 10.11
N LEU A 344 0.21 23.20 9.50
CA LEU A 344 1.36 23.26 8.61
C LEU A 344 2.67 23.37 9.40
N LEU A 345 3.64 22.50 9.16
CA LEU A 345 5.00 22.47 9.74
C LEU A 345 5.04 22.60 11.27
N LYS A 346 4.26 21.75 11.94
CA LYS A 346 4.08 21.74 13.39
C LYS A 346 5.11 20.86 14.10
N GLY A 347 5.52 21.32 15.28
CA GLY A 347 6.31 20.50 16.19
C GLY A 347 5.46 19.52 17.01
N SER A 348 6.12 18.56 17.65
CA SER A 348 5.44 17.54 18.45
C SER A 348 4.66 18.11 19.65
N ASP A 349 5.11 19.23 20.25
CA ASP A 349 4.42 19.84 21.39
C ASP A 349 3.02 20.38 21.04
N SER A 350 2.84 20.87 19.81
CA SER A 350 1.55 21.42 19.34
C SER A 350 0.69 20.36 18.64
N PHE A 351 1.30 19.51 17.81
CA PHE A 351 0.57 18.56 16.96
C PHE A 351 -0.01 17.39 17.75
N ARG A 352 0.72 16.85 18.71
CA ARG A 352 0.30 15.70 19.52
C ARG A 352 -0.80 15.99 20.55
N SER A 353 -1.32 17.21 20.58
CA SER A 353 -2.49 17.54 21.39
C SER A 353 -3.76 16.82 20.91
N ASP A 354 -3.83 16.53 19.61
CA ASP A 354 -5.00 15.94 18.97
C ASP A 354 -4.65 14.82 17.94
N HIS A 355 -3.36 14.55 17.69
CA HIS A 355 -2.88 13.48 16.81
C HIS A 355 -1.97 12.50 17.54
N THR A 356 -2.08 11.20 17.20
CA THR A 356 -1.23 10.13 17.73
C THR A 356 -0.79 9.21 16.60
N ASP A 357 0.52 9.09 16.38
CA ASP A 357 1.09 8.26 15.33
C ASP A 357 0.84 6.77 15.63
N GLU A 358 0.41 6.01 14.65
CA GLU A 358 0.49 4.54 14.62
C GLU A 358 1.74 4.11 13.86
N LYS A 359 2.32 2.98 14.27
CA LYS A 359 3.57 2.47 13.68
C LYS A 359 3.42 1.09 13.05
N GLN A 360 2.29 0.46 13.28
CA GLN A 360 1.97 -0.85 12.73
C GLN A 360 0.71 -0.74 11.89
N PHE A 361 0.83 -1.04 10.60
CA PHE A 361 -0.23 -0.89 9.63
C PHE A 361 -1.01 -2.18 9.39
N THR A 362 -0.38 -3.33 9.60
CA THR A 362 -1.00 -4.66 9.48
C THR A 362 -0.90 -5.42 10.80
N GLU A 363 -1.78 -6.40 11.02
CA GLU A 363 -1.85 -7.16 12.29
C GLU A 363 -0.53 -7.87 12.61
N ASN A 364 0.10 -8.48 11.61
CA ASN A 364 1.39 -9.20 11.74
C ASN A 364 2.53 -8.49 11.00
N GLY A 365 2.29 -7.28 10.53
CA GLY A 365 3.26 -6.50 9.80
C GLY A 365 4.37 -5.96 10.69
N LYS A 366 5.42 -5.46 10.05
CA LYS A 366 6.53 -4.80 10.72
C LYS A 366 6.07 -3.50 11.36
N VAL A 367 6.58 -3.23 12.56
CA VAL A 367 6.46 -1.90 13.17
C VAL A 367 7.48 -0.97 12.52
N PHE A 368 7.03 0.04 11.78
CA PHE A 368 7.87 1.08 11.21
C PHE A 368 8.07 2.22 12.19
N ASN A 369 9.26 2.83 12.14
CA ASN A 369 9.59 3.99 12.96
C ASN A 369 9.55 5.25 12.10
N TYR A 370 8.85 6.27 12.57
CA TYR A 370 8.92 7.60 11.99
C TYR A 370 10.15 8.37 12.48
N PRO A 371 10.59 9.41 11.77
CA PRO A 371 11.73 10.21 12.18
C PRO A 371 11.43 10.98 13.48
N GLU A 372 12.50 11.43 14.14
CA GLU A 372 12.36 12.29 15.31
C GLU A 372 11.83 13.68 14.89
N ILE A 373 10.68 14.06 15.43
CA ILE A 373 10.01 15.30 15.09
C ILE A 373 10.53 16.46 15.94
N SER A 374 10.75 17.61 15.32
CA SER A 374 11.05 18.85 16.04
C SER A 374 10.07 19.06 17.19
N LYS A 375 10.59 19.48 18.35
CA LYS A 375 9.74 19.80 19.49
C LYS A 375 8.82 20.98 19.23
N TYR A 376 9.33 21.99 18.52
CA TYR A 376 8.65 23.27 18.28
C TYR A 376 8.29 23.42 16.80
N ASP A 377 7.24 24.18 16.55
CA ASP A 377 6.80 24.55 15.20
C ASP A 377 7.94 25.25 14.44
N TYR A 378 7.92 25.10 13.11
CA TYR A 378 8.81 25.87 12.23
C TYR A 378 8.50 27.38 12.34
N LYS A 379 9.53 28.24 12.32
CA LYS A 379 9.40 29.68 12.52
C LYS A 379 9.89 30.48 11.31
#